data_77de9c9844c497c7749d68e8a1f1416b
#
_entry.id   77de9c9844c497c7749d68e8a1f1416b
#
_cell.length_a   1.000
_cell.length_b   1.000
_cell.length_c   1.000
_cell.angle_alpha   90.00
_cell.angle_beta   90.00
_cell.angle_gamma   90.00
#
_symmetry.space_group_name_H-M   'P 1'
#
loop_
_entity.id
_entity.type
_entity.pdbx_description
1 polymer ?
#
loop_
_entity_poly.entity_id
_entity_poly.type
_entity_poly.pdbx_seq_one_letter_code
_entity_poly.pdbx_strand_id
1 'polypeptide(L)'
;RFFWDTFKRKSGKQYYPITAPDGTILETDDNGNPISWLRSEARFNQDLKDGEVRFVGGDGKWSVHFKQRLPQGKKPRSIFLSDSIWHNAGTTSDGSSGVLDLFGKDVFDNPKPIKLLQKLIGFNLNEDELILDFFAGSSTTAHSVFLDNVSNDIKRRNFILVQLPEPISDKTEPSKNALSIGFKSLSKLSAERIRRAAAKIKEENPEYKGD
;
A
#
# COMPACT_ATOMS: atom_id res chain seq x y z
N ARG A 1 -0.48 -17.84 11.61
CA ARG A 1 0.27 -18.99 11.03
C ARG A 1 1.77 -18.72 11.10
N PHE A 2 2.57 -19.76 11.28
CA PHE A 2 4.03 -19.70 11.23
C PHE A 2 4.57 -20.99 10.57
N PHE A 3 5.83 -20.95 10.15
CA PHE A 3 6.62 -22.12 9.75
C PHE A 3 7.99 -22.05 10.43
N TRP A 4 8.70 -23.18 10.44
CA TRP A 4 10.05 -23.23 10.98
C TRP A 4 11.05 -23.02 9.85
N ASP A 5 11.89 -21.99 9.98
CA ASP A 5 12.93 -21.63 9.01
C ASP A 5 14.33 -21.78 9.63
N THR A 6 15.34 -21.95 8.81
CA THR A 6 16.71 -22.10 9.28
C THR A 6 17.23 -20.86 9.98
N PHE A 7 17.88 -21.04 11.10
CA PHE A 7 18.54 -19.99 11.86
C PHE A 7 19.93 -19.62 11.31
N LYS A 8 20.51 -20.50 10.48
CA LYS A 8 21.80 -20.28 9.79
C LYS A 8 21.64 -19.25 8.68
N ARG A 9 22.60 -18.33 8.56
CA ARG A 9 22.67 -17.34 7.47
C ARG A 9 23.81 -17.67 6.51
N LYS A 10 23.60 -17.37 5.22
CA LYS A 10 24.66 -17.47 4.18
C LYS A 10 25.71 -16.36 4.31
N SER A 11 25.32 -15.21 4.84
CA SER A 11 26.20 -14.07 5.09
C SER A 11 25.70 -13.32 6.33
N GLY A 12 26.57 -12.97 7.25
CA GLY A 12 26.21 -12.28 8.48
C GLY A 12 27.44 -12.01 9.32
N LYS A 13 27.25 -11.34 10.47
CA LYS A 13 28.33 -10.98 11.41
C LYS A 13 28.08 -11.56 12.81
N GLN A 14 27.17 -12.49 12.94
CA GLN A 14 26.78 -13.07 14.23
C GLN A 14 27.40 -14.47 14.33
N TYR A 15 28.59 -14.56 14.92
CA TYR A 15 29.36 -15.79 15.10
C TYR A 15 29.48 -16.08 16.60
N TYR A 16 28.86 -17.16 17.05
CA TYR A 16 28.95 -17.65 18.43
C TYR A 16 28.59 -19.13 18.47
N PRO A 17 29.10 -19.92 19.43
CA PRO A 17 28.75 -21.33 19.54
C PRO A 17 27.32 -21.49 20.06
N ILE A 18 26.59 -22.45 19.49
CA ILE A 18 25.28 -22.88 20.01
C ILE A 18 25.42 -24.32 20.47
N THR A 19 25.04 -24.61 21.73
CA THR A 19 25.06 -25.97 22.27
C THR A 19 23.72 -26.66 22.00
N ALA A 20 23.73 -27.75 21.28
CA ALA A 20 22.58 -28.60 21.01
C ALA A 20 22.17 -29.43 22.26
N PRO A 21 20.98 -30.06 22.27
CA PRO A 21 20.48 -30.81 23.44
C PRO A 21 21.34 -31.98 23.90
N ASP A 22 22.13 -32.56 23.02
CA ASP A 22 23.06 -33.64 23.31
C ASP A 22 24.48 -33.18 23.70
N GLY A 23 24.69 -31.87 23.83
CA GLY A 23 25.99 -31.24 24.11
C GLY A 23 26.83 -30.93 22.90
N THR A 24 26.38 -31.26 21.70
CA THR A 24 27.12 -30.91 20.45
C THR A 24 27.22 -29.40 20.29
N ILE A 25 28.42 -28.91 20.00
CA ILE A 25 28.68 -27.48 19.77
C ILE A 25 28.60 -27.19 18.26
N LEU A 26 27.73 -26.27 17.91
CA LEU A 26 27.49 -25.80 16.54
C LEU A 26 28.18 -24.43 16.34
N GLU A 27 29.39 -24.42 15.83
CA GLU A 27 30.14 -23.18 15.54
C GLU A 27 30.75 -23.16 14.13
N THR A 28 30.99 -24.36 13.55
CA THR A 28 31.51 -24.50 12.18
C THR A 28 30.61 -25.39 11.34
N ASP A 29 30.62 -25.17 10.03
CA ASP A 29 29.95 -26.04 9.08
C ASP A 29 30.81 -27.26 8.71
N ASP A 30 30.28 -28.15 7.86
CA ASP A 30 30.96 -29.38 7.43
C ASP A 30 32.31 -29.14 6.72
N ASN A 31 32.56 -27.90 6.28
CA ASN A 31 33.81 -27.47 5.64
C ASN A 31 34.76 -26.74 6.60
N GLY A 32 34.40 -26.66 7.88
CA GLY A 32 35.18 -25.96 8.90
C GLY A 32 35.02 -24.44 8.92
N ASN A 33 34.09 -23.88 8.15
CA ASN A 33 33.84 -22.43 8.16
C ASN A 33 32.95 -22.04 9.32
N PRO A 34 33.18 -20.86 9.98
CA PRO A 34 32.33 -20.37 11.04
C PRO A 34 30.87 -20.21 10.59
N ILE A 35 29.94 -20.72 11.40
CA ILE A 35 28.51 -20.56 11.12
C ILE A 35 28.06 -19.15 11.54
N SER A 36 27.46 -18.41 10.60
CA SER A 36 26.81 -17.16 10.90
C SER A 36 25.32 -17.37 11.23
N TRP A 37 24.88 -16.78 12.31
CA TRP A 37 23.51 -16.90 12.81
C TRP A 37 22.63 -15.70 12.46
N LEU A 38 21.32 -15.90 12.50
CA LEU A 38 20.32 -14.88 12.12
C LEU A 38 20.26 -13.72 13.12
N ARG A 39 20.49 -13.97 14.40
CA ARG A 39 20.34 -13.02 15.51
C ARG A 39 21.54 -13.07 16.42
N SER A 40 21.68 -12.05 17.29
CA SER A 40 22.71 -12.06 18.33
C SER A 40 22.50 -13.18 19.34
N GLU A 41 23.53 -13.57 20.04
CA GLU A 41 23.50 -14.61 21.08
C GLU A 41 22.47 -14.32 22.17
N ALA A 42 22.44 -13.06 22.67
CA ALA A 42 21.47 -12.64 23.67
C ALA A 42 20.02 -12.81 23.18
N ARG A 43 19.75 -12.48 21.92
CA ARG A 43 18.42 -12.65 21.33
C ARG A 43 18.11 -14.12 21.07
N PHE A 44 19.06 -14.94 20.66
CA PHE A 44 18.89 -16.38 20.52
C PHE A 44 18.50 -17.03 21.86
N ASN A 45 19.20 -16.69 22.95
CA ASN A 45 18.91 -17.22 24.27
C ASN A 45 17.51 -16.85 24.78
N GLN A 46 17.05 -15.63 24.45
CA GLN A 46 15.67 -15.24 24.77
C GLN A 46 14.66 -16.00 23.91
N ASP A 47 14.87 -16.09 22.61
CA ASP A 47 13.99 -16.80 21.67
C ASP A 47 13.91 -18.32 22.01
N LEU A 48 14.99 -18.91 22.54
CA LEU A 48 15.00 -20.29 22.99
C LEU A 48 14.11 -20.48 24.24
N LYS A 49 14.18 -19.57 25.21
CA LYS A 49 13.32 -19.57 26.39
C LYS A 49 11.84 -19.38 26.03
N ASP A 50 11.57 -18.54 25.05
CA ASP A 50 10.21 -18.22 24.57
C ASP A 50 9.63 -19.32 23.64
N GLY A 51 10.38 -20.39 23.36
CA GLY A 51 9.97 -21.48 22.47
C GLY A 51 9.86 -21.04 21.01
N GLU A 52 10.55 -19.95 20.63
CA GLU A 52 10.61 -19.41 19.25
C GLU A 52 11.74 -20.06 18.43
N VAL A 53 12.61 -20.85 19.08
CA VAL A 53 13.70 -21.61 18.47
C VAL A 53 13.55 -23.09 18.82
N ARG A 54 13.93 -23.97 17.90
CA ARG A 54 14.00 -25.39 18.12
C ARG A 54 15.24 -25.99 17.45
N PHE A 55 15.70 -27.09 18.01
CA PHE A 55 16.70 -27.97 17.39
C PHE A 55 16.02 -29.07 16.58
N VAL A 56 16.57 -29.38 15.41
CA VAL A 56 16.10 -30.46 14.53
C VAL A 56 17.30 -31.32 14.15
N GLY A 57 17.22 -32.62 14.39
CA GLY A 57 18.28 -33.56 14.13
C GLY A 57 18.56 -34.47 15.32
N GLY A 58 19.75 -35.03 15.41
CA GLY A 58 20.25 -35.93 16.46
C GLY A 58 21.63 -36.50 16.09
N ASP A 59 22.20 -37.29 16.99
CA ASP A 59 23.49 -38.01 16.81
C ASP A 59 24.63 -37.08 16.31
N GLY A 60 24.76 -35.90 16.93
CA GLY A 60 25.77 -34.90 16.58
C GLY A 60 25.48 -34.08 15.35
N LYS A 61 24.38 -34.35 14.63
CA LYS A 61 23.97 -33.60 13.44
C LYS A 61 22.72 -32.78 13.73
N TRP A 62 22.91 -31.53 14.10
CA TRP A 62 21.83 -30.64 14.50
C TRP A 62 21.69 -29.44 13.56
N SER A 63 20.44 -29.04 13.33
CA SER A 63 20.07 -27.78 12.72
C SER A 63 19.25 -26.94 13.68
N VAL A 64 19.51 -25.65 13.71
CA VAL A 64 18.74 -24.69 14.50
C VAL A 64 17.70 -24.03 13.62
N HIS A 65 16.46 -24.04 14.05
CA HIS A 65 15.32 -23.45 13.35
C HIS A 65 14.60 -22.46 14.25
N PHE A 66 14.02 -21.43 13.64
CA PHE A 66 13.22 -20.41 14.36
C PHE A 66 11.81 -20.31 13.78
N LYS A 67 10.87 -19.86 14.60
CA LYS A 67 9.51 -19.57 14.15
C LYS A 67 9.50 -18.34 13.26
N GLN A 68 9.29 -18.53 11.96
CA GLN A 68 9.02 -17.47 11.02
C GLN A 68 7.52 -17.28 10.95
N ARG A 69 7.01 -16.14 11.45
CA ARG A 69 5.60 -15.79 11.32
C ARG A 69 5.31 -15.32 9.91
N LEU A 70 4.26 -15.88 9.31
CA LEU A 70 3.77 -15.37 8.03
C LEU A 70 3.21 -13.96 8.25
N PRO A 71 3.64 -12.97 7.47
CA PRO A 71 3.02 -11.66 7.51
C PRO A 71 1.54 -11.78 7.13
N GLN A 72 0.68 -10.97 7.72
CA GLN A 72 -0.76 -10.95 7.41
C GLN A 72 -1.09 -10.44 6.00
N GLY A 73 -0.07 -10.18 5.19
CA GLY A 73 -0.18 -9.73 3.81
C GLY A 73 1.19 -9.55 3.18
N LYS A 74 1.21 -9.32 1.88
CA LYS A 74 2.43 -8.93 1.18
C LYS A 74 2.67 -7.44 1.36
N LYS A 75 3.88 -7.04 1.72
CA LYS A 75 4.27 -5.63 1.69
C LYS A 75 4.13 -5.08 0.27
N PRO A 76 3.55 -3.90 0.09
CA PRO A 76 3.49 -3.28 -1.22
C PRO A 76 4.90 -3.03 -1.76
N ARG A 77 5.08 -3.27 -3.05
CA ARG A 77 6.33 -2.96 -3.75
C ARG A 77 6.18 -1.60 -4.42
N SER A 78 7.27 -0.87 -4.57
CA SER A 78 7.32 0.39 -5.31
C SER A 78 7.16 0.21 -6.83
N ILE A 79 7.30 -1.02 -7.33
CA ILE A 79 7.15 -1.35 -8.76
C ILE A 79 5.79 -2.02 -8.98
N PHE A 80 5.04 -1.53 -9.94
CA PHE A 80 3.74 -2.04 -10.35
C PHE A 80 3.91 -3.22 -11.33
N LEU A 81 4.12 -4.41 -10.79
CA LEU A 81 4.17 -5.64 -11.59
C LEU A 81 2.78 -6.29 -11.68
N SER A 82 2.54 -7.04 -12.74
CA SER A 82 1.26 -7.70 -13.00
C SER A 82 0.82 -8.68 -11.90
N ASP A 83 1.77 -9.24 -11.15
CA ASP A 83 1.53 -10.16 -10.02
C ASP A 83 1.45 -9.46 -8.65
N SER A 84 1.54 -8.13 -8.64
CA SER A 84 1.53 -7.32 -7.42
C SER A 84 0.12 -6.86 -7.06
N ILE A 85 -0.02 -6.27 -5.86
CA ILE A 85 -1.25 -5.59 -5.42
C ILE A 85 -1.66 -4.43 -6.34
N TRP A 86 -0.75 -3.96 -7.20
CA TRP A 86 -0.97 -2.91 -8.19
C TRP A 86 -1.64 -3.42 -9.47
N HIS A 87 -1.79 -4.73 -9.61
CA HIS A 87 -2.58 -5.28 -10.71
C HIS A 87 -3.96 -4.60 -10.73
N ASN A 88 -4.40 -4.14 -11.89
CA ASN A 88 -5.62 -3.35 -12.05
C ASN A 88 -5.67 -2.02 -11.26
N ALA A 89 -4.54 -1.35 -11.05
CA ALA A 89 -4.53 0.01 -10.49
C ALA A 89 -5.13 1.07 -11.43
N GLY A 90 -5.41 0.69 -12.66
CA GLY A 90 -5.92 1.57 -13.69
C GLY A 90 -4.81 2.22 -14.54
N THR A 91 -5.22 2.70 -15.68
CA THR A 91 -4.39 3.37 -16.69
C THR A 91 -4.75 4.86 -16.77
N THR A 92 -3.99 5.63 -17.55
CA THR A 92 -4.33 7.03 -17.87
C THR A 92 -5.71 7.13 -18.54
N SER A 93 -6.05 6.17 -19.41
CA SER A 93 -7.37 6.08 -20.05
C SER A 93 -8.51 5.89 -19.03
N ASP A 94 -8.29 5.09 -17.98
CA ASP A 94 -9.29 4.94 -16.90
C ASP A 94 -9.48 6.26 -16.14
N GLY A 95 -8.42 7.06 -16.00
CA GLY A 95 -8.51 8.39 -15.42
C GLY A 95 -9.38 9.33 -16.24
N SER A 96 -9.17 9.39 -17.55
CA SER A 96 -9.98 10.19 -18.50
C SER A 96 -11.42 9.71 -18.55
N SER A 97 -11.66 8.39 -18.56
CA SER A 97 -13.02 7.82 -18.50
C SER A 97 -13.78 8.26 -17.25
N GLY A 98 -13.11 8.31 -16.08
CA GLY A 98 -13.74 8.78 -14.85
C GLY A 98 -14.08 10.28 -14.85
N VAL A 99 -13.39 11.10 -15.64
CA VAL A 99 -13.75 12.52 -15.87
C VAL A 99 -14.88 12.63 -16.89
N LEU A 100 -14.79 11.90 -17.98
CA LEU A 100 -15.80 11.86 -19.02
C LEU A 100 -17.18 11.46 -18.45
N ASP A 101 -17.22 10.47 -17.59
CA ASP A 101 -18.42 9.97 -16.93
C ASP A 101 -19.13 11.06 -16.07
N LEU A 102 -18.35 11.94 -15.43
CA LEU A 102 -18.89 13.03 -14.61
C LEU A 102 -19.28 14.28 -15.40
N PHE A 103 -18.56 14.60 -16.47
CA PHE A 103 -18.74 15.87 -17.21
C PHE A 103 -19.41 15.70 -18.57
N GLY A 104 -19.56 14.47 -19.07
CA GLY A 104 -19.99 14.19 -20.43
C GLY A 104 -18.97 14.55 -21.50
N LYS A 105 -17.81 15.08 -21.08
CA LYS A 105 -16.67 15.46 -21.94
C LYS A 105 -15.37 15.21 -21.18
N ASP A 106 -14.30 14.95 -21.91
CA ASP A 106 -12.96 14.98 -21.33
C ASP A 106 -12.54 16.45 -21.12
N VAL A 107 -12.40 16.86 -19.87
CA VAL A 107 -12.16 18.26 -19.49
C VAL A 107 -10.87 18.47 -18.70
N PHE A 108 -10.07 17.42 -18.55
CA PHE A 108 -8.87 17.47 -17.75
C PHE A 108 -7.72 16.66 -18.36
N ASP A 109 -6.54 17.27 -18.50
CA ASP A 109 -5.36 16.59 -19.03
C ASP A 109 -4.79 15.59 -18.02
N ASN A 110 -4.67 14.31 -18.41
CA ASN A 110 -4.03 13.26 -17.65
C ASN A 110 -4.55 13.08 -16.19
N PRO A 111 -5.85 12.97 -15.97
CA PRO A 111 -6.37 12.71 -14.64
C PRO A 111 -5.90 11.33 -14.15
N LYS A 112 -5.62 11.22 -12.85
CA LYS A 112 -5.20 9.94 -12.27
C LYS A 112 -6.38 8.96 -12.20
N PRO A 113 -6.16 7.66 -12.39
CA PRO A 113 -7.22 6.67 -12.25
C PRO A 113 -7.67 6.53 -10.79
N ILE A 114 -8.98 6.46 -10.58
CA ILE A 114 -9.60 6.33 -9.25
C ILE A 114 -9.07 5.10 -8.52
N LYS A 115 -8.97 3.97 -9.21
CA LYS A 115 -8.49 2.69 -8.63
C LYS A 115 -7.06 2.78 -8.07
N LEU A 116 -6.20 3.60 -8.68
CA LEU A 116 -4.85 3.84 -8.15
C LEU A 116 -4.92 4.54 -6.79
N LEU A 117 -5.72 5.61 -6.70
CA LEU A 117 -5.86 6.39 -5.48
C LEU A 117 -6.54 5.56 -4.38
N GLN A 118 -7.58 4.77 -4.70
CA GLN A 118 -8.20 3.85 -3.75
C GLN A 118 -7.19 2.84 -3.18
N LYS A 119 -6.29 2.30 -4.01
CA LYS A 119 -5.23 1.40 -3.54
C LYS A 119 -4.23 2.11 -2.63
N LEU A 120 -3.81 3.34 -2.97
CA LEU A 120 -2.91 4.14 -2.13
C LEU A 120 -3.55 4.49 -0.78
N ILE A 121 -4.79 4.93 -0.80
CA ILE A 121 -5.59 5.23 0.40
C ILE A 121 -5.79 3.97 1.26
N GLY A 122 -6.02 2.82 0.61
CA GLY A 122 -6.24 1.54 1.28
C GLY A 122 -5.03 0.97 2.03
N PHE A 123 -3.81 1.51 1.86
CA PHE A 123 -2.65 1.09 2.66
C PHE A 123 -2.75 1.51 4.12
N ASN A 124 -3.50 2.52 4.41
CA ASN A 124 -3.76 2.95 5.76
C ASN A 124 -5.08 2.35 6.22
N LEU A 125 -5.03 1.54 7.27
CA LEU A 125 -6.16 0.75 7.77
C LEU A 125 -6.92 1.44 8.90
N ASN A 126 -6.46 2.63 9.33
CA ASN A 126 -7.12 3.33 10.42
C ASN A 126 -8.41 4.01 9.93
N GLU A 127 -9.38 4.05 10.83
CA GLU A 127 -10.63 4.79 10.68
C GLU A 127 -10.35 6.29 10.92
N ASP A 128 -11.20 7.16 10.41
CA ASP A 128 -11.16 8.61 10.67
C ASP A 128 -9.88 9.36 10.30
N GLU A 129 -9.11 8.86 9.35
CA GLU A 129 -7.88 9.52 8.92
C GLU A 129 -8.13 10.69 7.97
N LEU A 130 -7.26 11.70 8.10
CA LEU A 130 -7.25 12.88 7.23
C LEU A 130 -6.24 12.69 6.10
N ILE A 131 -6.71 12.78 4.87
CA ILE A 131 -5.89 12.71 3.66
C ILE A 131 -5.61 14.13 3.17
N LEU A 132 -4.34 14.44 3.00
CA LEU A 132 -3.90 15.73 2.51
C LEU A 132 -3.26 15.60 1.13
N ASP A 133 -3.78 16.34 0.14
CA ASP A 133 -3.27 16.38 -1.22
C ASP A 133 -3.00 17.85 -1.62
N PHE A 134 -1.72 18.21 -1.70
CA PHE A 134 -1.27 19.58 -2.02
C PHE A 134 -1.38 19.94 -3.52
N PHE A 135 -1.60 18.97 -4.38
CA PHE A 135 -1.67 19.14 -5.82
C PHE A 135 -2.89 18.41 -6.38
N ALA A 136 -4.07 18.81 -5.91
CA ALA A 136 -5.32 18.09 -6.15
C ALA A 136 -5.62 17.84 -7.65
N GLY A 137 -5.10 18.68 -8.53
CA GLY A 137 -5.29 18.53 -9.97
C GLY A 137 -6.77 18.42 -10.31
N SER A 138 -7.17 17.27 -10.86
CA SER A 138 -8.57 16.97 -11.14
C SER A 138 -9.38 16.51 -9.92
N SER A 139 -8.82 16.52 -8.71
CA SER A 139 -9.47 16.06 -7.47
C SER A 139 -9.87 14.58 -7.47
N THR A 140 -9.08 13.71 -8.11
CA THR A 140 -9.30 12.26 -8.10
C THR A 140 -9.24 11.71 -6.67
N THR A 141 -8.41 12.29 -5.82
CA THR A 141 -8.27 11.90 -4.40
C THR A 141 -9.61 11.99 -3.67
N ALA A 142 -10.35 13.10 -3.80
CA ALA A 142 -11.68 13.25 -3.18
C ALA A 142 -12.67 12.19 -3.69
N HIS A 143 -12.73 11.98 -5.00
CA HIS A 143 -13.60 10.97 -5.59
C HIS A 143 -13.29 9.56 -5.05
N SER A 144 -12.00 9.24 -4.91
CA SER A 144 -11.56 7.96 -4.37
C SER A 144 -11.91 7.79 -2.88
N VAL A 145 -11.83 8.85 -2.09
CA VAL A 145 -12.23 8.85 -0.67
C VAL A 145 -13.74 8.63 -0.52
N PHE A 146 -14.55 9.29 -1.32
CA PHE A 146 -16.02 9.09 -1.29
C PHE A 146 -16.37 7.62 -1.58
N LEU A 147 -15.79 7.01 -2.61
CA LEU A 147 -16.02 5.62 -2.95
C LEU A 147 -15.51 4.65 -1.86
N ASP A 148 -14.38 4.96 -1.23
CA ASP A 148 -13.85 4.14 -0.13
C ASP A 148 -14.77 4.22 1.10
N ASN A 149 -15.28 5.40 1.43
CA ASN A 149 -16.20 5.60 2.55
C ASN A 149 -17.54 4.86 2.35
N VAL A 150 -18.08 4.87 1.13
CA VAL A 150 -19.32 4.14 0.83
C VAL A 150 -19.10 2.62 0.84
N SER A 151 -17.94 2.16 0.36
CA SER A 151 -17.64 0.73 0.31
C SER A 151 -17.30 0.12 1.69
N ASN A 152 -17.06 0.94 2.70
CA ASN A 152 -16.63 0.53 4.03
C ASN A 152 -17.42 1.30 5.09
N ASP A 153 -18.52 0.74 5.59
CA ASP A 153 -19.39 1.34 6.60
C ASP A 153 -18.67 1.79 7.89
N ILE A 154 -17.48 1.30 8.13
CA ILE A 154 -16.68 1.55 9.35
C ILE A 154 -15.71 2.73 9.15
N LYS A 155 -15.35 3.06 7.90
CA LYS A 155 -14.32 4.07 7.60
C LYS A 155 -14.96 5.41 7.23
N ARG A 156 -14.54 6.47 7.92
CA ARG A 156 -14.95 7.86 7.62
C ARG A 156 -13.72 8.72 7.42
N ARG A 157 -13.10 8.56 6.28
CA ARG A 157 -11.92 9.35 5.92
C ARG A 157 -12.33 10.72 5.46
N ASN A 158 -11.57 11.70 5.92
CA ASN A 158 -11.69 13.09 5.52
C ASN A 158 -10.55 13.49 4.60
N PHE A 159 -10.68 14.58 3.86
CA PHE A 159 -9.62 15.08 3.01
C PHE A 159 -9.50 16.60 3.05
N ILE A 160 -8.28 17.08 2.81
CA ILE A 160 -7.98 18.48 2.50
C ILE A 160 -7.26 18.47 1.15
N LEU A 161 -7.81 19.19 0.18
CA LEU A 161 -7.23 19.32 -1.14
C LEU A 161 -6.84 20.78 -1.39
N VAL A 162 -5.62 20.95 -1.91
CA VAL A 162 -5.10 22.27 -2.29
C VAL A 162 -4.86 22.30 -3.79
N GLN A 163 -5.46 23.27 -4.47
CA GLN A 163 -5.26 23.53 -5.89
C GLN A 163 -5.19 25.02 -6.16
N LEU A 164 -4.11 25.45 -6.79
CA LEU A 164 -3.95 26.82 -7.21
C LEU A 164 -5.00 27.18 -8.29
N PRO A 165 -5.50 28.43 -8.31
CA PRO A 165 -6.49 28.88 -9.27
C PRO A 165 -5.85 29.20 -10.64
N GLU A 166 -5.03 28.28 -11.15
CA GLU A 166 -4.37 28.41 -12.46
C GLU A 166 -5.40 28.58 -13.56
N PRO A 167 -5.21 29.55 -14.49
CA PRO A 167 -6.09 29.72 -15.62
C PRO A 167 -5.98 28.52 -16.58
N ILE A 168 -7.12 28.03 -17.06
CA ILE A 168 -7.17 26.99 -18.07
C ILE A 168 -6.83 27.61 -19.44
N SER A 169 -5.79 27.07 -20.12
CA SER A 169 -5.42 27.48 -21.46
C SER A 169 -6.17 26.66 -22.52
N ASP A 170 -6.26 27.17 -23.73
CA ASP A 170 -6.90 26.50 -24.87
C ASP A 170 -5.95 25.62 -25.70
N LYS A 171 -4.86 25.18 -25.11
CA LYS A 171 -3.80 24.45 -25.83
C LYS A 171 -4.15 22.98 -26.12
N THR A 172 -4.97 22.36 -25.30
CA THR A 172 -5.35 20.94 -25.44
C THR A 172 -6.85 20.80 -25.63
N GLU A 173 -7.32 19.68 -26.19
CA GLU A 173 -8.74 19.41 -26.35
C GLU A 173 -9.48 19.34 -25.00
N PRO A 174 -8.97 18.67 -23.95
CA PRO A 174 -9.60 18.71 -22.64
C PRO A 174 -9.73 20.13 -22.08
N SER A 175 -8.71 20.96 -22.24
CA SER A 175 -8.74 22.36 -21.80
C SER A 175 -9.78 23.18 -22.57
N LYS A 176 -9.88 23.05 -23.90
CA LYS A 176 -10.93 23.69 -24.73
C LYS A 176 -12.34 23.23 -24.27
N ASN A 177 -12.50 21.94 -24.01
CA ASN A 177 -13.74 21.39 -23.52
C ASN A 177 -14.13 21.99 -22.15
N ALA A 178 -13.17 22.14 -21.22
CA ALA A 178 -13.39 22.78 -19.93
C ALA A 178 -13.85 24.25 -20.10
N LEU A 179 -13.17 25.00 -20.97
CA LEU A 179 -13.55 26.38 -21.29
C LEU A 179 -14.95 26.46 -21.93
N SER A 180 -15.31 25.52 -22.83
CA SER A 180 -16.60 25.48 -23.52
C SER A 180 -17.79 25.27 -22.56
N ILE A 181 -17.54 24.65 -21.40
CA ILE A 181 -18.55 24.44 -20.36
C ILE A 181 -18.41 25.44 -19.19
N GLY A 182 -17.64 26.51 -19.37
CA GLY A 182 -17.59 27.68 -18.48
C GLY A 182 -16.51 27.68 -17.40
N PHE A 183 -15.60 26.67 -17.36
CA PHE A 183 -14.52 26.66 -16.37
C PHE A 183 -13.28 27.41 -16.89
N LYS A 184 -12.92 28.48 -16.18
CA LYS A 184 -11.76 29.32 -16.53
C LYS A 184 -10.53 29.07 -15.64
N SER A 185 -10.69 28.36 -14.54
CA SER A 185 -9.57 28.01 -13.64
C SER A 185 -9.64 26.56 -13.18
N LEU A 186 -8.45 25.99 -12.99
CA LEU A 186 -8.26 24.61 -12.58
C LEU A 186 -8.94 24.30 -11.24
N SER A 187 -8.80 25.20 -10.25
CA SER A 187 -9.42 25.02 -8.94
C SER A 187 -10.95 24.96 -8.98
N LYS A 188 -11.60 25.74 -9.87
CA LYS A 188 -13.06 25.68 -10.04
C LYS A 188 -13.50 24.38 -10.70
N LEU A 189 -12.76 23.92 -11.70
CA LEU A 189 -12.99 22.63 -12.36
C LEU A 189 -12.84 21.47 -11.36
N SER A 190 -11.77 21.51 -10.55
CA SER A 190 -11.50 20.54 -9.48
C SER A 190 -12.66 20.48 -8.44
N ALA A 191 -13.10 21.64 -7.97
CA ALA A 191 -14.22 21.73 -7.03
C ALA A 191 -15.53 21.19 -7.62
N GLU A 192 -15.78 21.44 -8.91
CA GLU A 192 -16.96 20.91 -9.58
C GLU A 192 -16.90 19.39 -9.74
N ARG A 193 -15.73 18.82 -9.99
CA ARG A 193 -15.58 17.37 -9.99
C ARG A 193 -15.96 16.75 -8.65
N ILE A 194 -15.55 17.37 -7.54
CA ILE A 194 -15.91 16.90 -6.20
C ILE A 194 -17.44 16.89 -6.04
N ARG A 195 -18.12 17.97 -6.41
CA ARG A 195 -19.59 18.07 -6.31
C ARG A 195 -20.30 17.00 -7.14
N ARG A 196 -19.88 16.81 -8.40
CA ARG A 196 -20.46 15.81 -9.31
C ARG A 196 -20.21 14.39 -8.83
N ALA A 197 -19.00 14.08 -8.37
CA ALA A 197 -18.68 12.78 -7.81
C ALA A 197 -19.54 12.50 -6.56
N ALA A 198 -19.65 13.44 -5.64
CA ALA A 198 -20.49 13.31 -4.43
C ALA A 198 -21.97 13.10 -4.79
N ALA A 199 -22.51 13.90 -5.73
CA ALA A 199 -23.91 13.78 -6.16
C ALA A 199 -24.19 12.40 -6.79
N LYS A 200 -23.32 11.94 -7.70
CA LYS A 200 -23.44 10.66 -8.37
C LYS A 200 -23.37 9.50 -7.37
N ILE A 201 -22.38 9.51 -6.49
CA ILE A 201 -22.21 8.45 -5.48
C ILE A 201 -23.42 8.40 -4.53
N LYS A 202 -23.95 9.55 -4.14
CA LYS A 202 -25.17 9.63 -3.31
C LYS A 202 -26.40 9.08 -4.03
N GLU A 203 -26.55 9.34 -5.31
CA GLU A 203 -27.63 8.78 -6.15
C GLU A 203 -27.52 7.26 -6.29
N GLU A 204 -26.29 6.76 -6.49
CA GLU A 204 -26.01 5.31 -6.64
C GLU A 204 -26.10 4.54 -5.31
N ASN A 205 -26.04 5.24 -4.15
CA ASN A 205 -26.03 4.62 -2.82
C ASN A 205 -26.99 5.36 -1.87
N PRO A 206 -28.30 5.29 -2.09
CA PRO A 206 -29.30 6.07 -1.33
C PRO A 206 -29.40 5.68 0.15
N GLU A 207 -28.93 4.48 0.53
CA GLU A 207 -28.88 4.00 1.91
C GLU A 207 -27.69 4.57 2.69
N TYR A 208 -26.68 5.11 2.02
CA TYR A 208 -25.49 5.68 2.67
C TYR A 208 -25.85 7.00 3.38
N LYS A 209 -25.69 7.02 4.70
CA LYS A 209 -26.00 8.16 5.58
C LYS A 209 -24.78 8.99 5.98
N GLY A 210 -23.65 8.81 5.32
CA GLY A 210 -22.46 9.63 5.54
C GLY A 210 -22.64 11.04 4.94
N ASP A 211 -22.06 12.05 5.59
CA ASP A 211 -22.02 13.43 5.11
C ASP A 211 -21.07 13.62 3.93
#